data_4469e4cfdd4648bcf9d86c043f6cbca4
#
_entry.id   4469e4cfdd4648bcf9d86c043f6cbca4
#
_cell.length_a   1.000
_cell.length_b   1.000
_cell.length_c   1.000
_cell.angle_alpha   90.00
_cell.angle_beta   90.00
_cell.angle_gamma   90.00
#
_symmetry.space_group_name_H-M   'P 1'
#
loop_
_entity.id
_entity.type
_entity.pdbx_description
1 polymer ?
#
loop_
_entity_poly.entity_id
_entity_poly.type
_entity_poly.pdbx_seq_one_letter_code
_entity_poly.pdbx_strand_id
1 'polypeptide(L)'
;MSYPGNYGFIPSTLMDEELGGDGDALDILVIAESLETGDTISVIPIGTLLLNDSGELDTKIIAVPADPKKQVIQATDYQTFTVKYNMAQRIVENWFLNYKGLGITKLIGWRNDAFAMQEIEKWRIPQ
;
A
#
# COMPACT_ATOMS: atom_id res chain seq x y z
N MET A 1 -11.85 3.23 -14.21
CA MET A 1 -11.00 4.07 -13.34
C MET A 1 -9.60 3.48 -13.25
N SER A 2 -8.60 4.27 -13.60
CA SER A 2 -7.22 3.81 -13.58
C SER A 2 -6.68 3.74 -12.15
N TYR A 3 -5.78 2.80 -11.87
CA TYR A 3 -5.08 2.77 -10.60
C TYR A 3 -4.22 4.04 -10.45
N PRO A 4 -4.13 4.59 -9.23
CA PRO A 4 -3.29 5.77 -8.97
C PRO A 4 -1.79 5.45 -8.93
N GLY A 5 -1.42 4.22 -9.22
CA GLY A 5 -0.04 3.74 -9.24
C GLY A 5 -0.01 2.30 -9.70
N ASN A 6 1.03 1.57 -9.35
CA ASN A 6 1.20 0.17 -9.74
C ASN A 6 0.83 -0.72 -8.56
N TYR A 7 -0.21 -1.52 -8.74
CA TYR A 7 -0.72 -2.39 -7.69
C TYR A 7 -0.10 -3.78 -7.79
N GLY A 8 0.31 -4.33 -6.67
CA GLY A 8 0.93 -5.64 -6.63
C GLY A 8 0.94 -6.21 -5.22
N PHE A 9 1.87 -7.11 -4.98
CA PHE A 9 2.00 -7.75 -3.67
C PHE A 9 3.47 -7.85 -3.27
N ILE A 10 3.69 -8.00 -1.97
CA ILE A 10 5.03 -8.20 -1.41
C ILE A 10 5.27 -9.71 -1.33
N PRO A 11 6.28 -10.24 -2.07
CA PRO A 11 6.59 -11.67 -2.02
C PRO A 11 6.95 -12.12 -0.61
N SER A 12 6.73 -13.41 -0.33
CA SER A 12 7.05 -14.04 0.96
C SER A 12 6.29 -13.43 2.14
N THR A 13 5.10 -12.88 1.88
CA THR A 13 4.16 -12.45 2.91
C THR A 13 2.84 -13.21 2.78
N LEU A 14 2.15 -13.39 3.90
CA LEU A 14 0.83 -13.99 3.96
C LEU A 14 0.09 -13.39 5.16
N MET A 15 -1.05 -12.78 4.93
CA MET A 15 -1.92 -12.30 6.00
C MET A 15 -2.73 -13.48 6.53
N ASP A 16 -2.18 -14.17 7.50
CA ASP A 16 -2.71 -15.41 8.06
C ASP A 16 -4.12 -15.20 8.64
N GLU A 17 -5.07 -15.98 8.19
CA GLU A 17 -6.47 -15.91 8.65
C GLU A 17 -6.59 -16.19 10.14
N GLU A 18 -5.75 -17.06 10.70
CA GLU A 18 -5.73 -17.35 12.14
C GLU A 18 -5.32 -16.14 12.96
N LEU A 19 -4.62 -15.18 12.36
CA LEU A 19 -4.19 -13.95 13.00
C LEU A 19 -5.02 -12.73 12.57
N GLY A 20 -6.18 -12.98 11.95
CA GLY A 20 -7.10 -11.93 11.52
C GLY A 20 -6.86 -11.39 10.11
N GLY A 21 -5.99 -12.02 9.33
CA GLY A 21 -5.73 -11.63 7.95
C GLY A 21 -6.74 -12.22 6.97
N ASP A 22 -6.58 -11.87 5.70
CA ASP A 22 -7.48 -12.28 4.61
C ASP A 22 -7.01 -13.52 3.87
N GLY A 23 -5.88 -14.11 4.25
CA GLY A 23 -5.34 -15.30 3.60
C GLY A 23 -4.50 -15.03 2.36
N ASP A 24 -4.32 -13.76 1.99
CA ASP A 24 -3.57 -13.34 0.80
C ASP A 24 -2.24 -12.72 1.18
N ALA A 25 -1.36 -12.57 0.18
CA ALA A 25 -0.14 -11.82 0.33
C ALA A 25 -0.45 -10.35 0.66
N LEU A 26 0.50 -9.67 1.31
CA LEU A 26 0.36 -8.26 1.66
C LEU A 26 0.41 -7.40 0.40
N ASP A 27 -0.63 -6.62 0.17
CA ASP A 27 -0.76 -5.76 -1.01
C ASP A 27 0.07 -4.50 -0.90
N ILE A 28 0.53 -4.02 -2.06
CA ILE A 28 1.32 -2.79 -2.16
C ILE A 28 0.86 -1.97 -3.37
N LEU A 29 0.82 -0.65 -3.18
CA LEU A 29 0.67 0.29 -4.28
C LEU A 29 1.97 1.09 -4.41
N VAL A 30 2.62 1.02 -5.56
CA VAL A 30 3.86 1.76 -5.83
C VAL A 30 3.53 2.99 -6.68
N ILE A 31 3.79 4.18 -6.13
CA ILE A 31 3.56 5.44 -6.82
C ILE A 31 4.72 5.66 -7.80
N ALA A 32 4.50 5.37 -9.07
CA ALA A 32 5.50 5.45 -10.12
C ALA A 32 4.80 5.44 -11.47
N GLU A 33 5.55 5.69 -12.53
CA GLU A 33 5.05 5.43 -13.88
C GLU A 33 4.79 3.94 -14.07
N SER A 34 4.03 3.59 -15.11
CA SER A 34 3.62 2.20 -15.34
C SER A 34 4.81 1.25 -15.39
N LEU A 35 4.73 0.19 -14.61
CA LEU A 35 5.66 -0.93 -14.61
C LEU A 35 5.04 -2.09 -15.41
N GLU A 36 5.89 -2.92 -16.00
CA GLU A 36 5.39 -4.10 -16.70
C GLU A 36 4.91 -5.16 -15.73
N THR A 37 3.85 -5.85 -16.10
CA THR A 37 3.32 -6.96 -15.30
C THR A 37 4.39 -8.05 -15.15
N GLY A 38 4.62 -8.47 -13.90
CA GLY A 38 5.64 -9.46 -13.59
C GLY A 38 6.97 -8.88 -13.17
N ASP A 39 7.16 -7.56 -13.29
CA ASP A 39 8.37 -6.91 -12.83
C ASP A 39 8.51 -6.99 -11.31
N THR A 40 9.75 -7.18 -10.87
CA THR A 40 10.12 -7.11 -9.46
C THR A 40 11.00 -5.89 -9.27
N ILE A 41 10.62 -5.00 -8.36
CA ILE A 41 11.40 -3.80 -8.07
C ILE A 41 11.59 -3.63 -6.58
N SER A 42 12.69 -2.96 -6.21
CA SER A 42 12.93 -2.55 -4.83
C SER A 42 12.17 -1.26 -4.55
N VAL A 43 11.55 -1.19 -3.39
CA VAL A 43 10.69 -0.06 -3.01
C VAL A 43 11.05 0.45 -1.62
N ILE A 44 10.63 1.70 -1.36
CA ILE A 44 10.70 2.32 -0.02
C ILE A 44 9.25 2.55 0.42
N PRO A 45 8.77 1.87 1.48
CA PRO A 45 7.46 2.17 2.04
C PRO A 45 7.42 3.60 2.58
N ILE A 46 6.34 4.32 2.27
CA ILE A 46 6.14 5.70 2.73
C ILE A 46 4.85 5.86 3.55
N GLY A 47 4.07 4.81 3.69
CA GLY A 47 2.87 4.87 4.50
C GLY A 47 2.07 3.58 4.42
N THR A 48 1.01 3.55 5.21
CA THR A 48 0.11 2.41 5.30
C THR A 48 -1.32 2.92 5.31
N LEU A 49 -2.14 2.38 4.44
CA LEU A 49 -3.58 2.67 4.41
C LEU A 49 -4.30 1.47 4.99
N LEU A 50 -5.04 1.69 6.08
CA LEU A 50 -5.84 0.66 6.73
C LEU A 50 -7.30 0.80 6.34
N LEU A 51 -7.85 -0.25 5.80
CA LEU A 51 -9.21 -0.31 5.32
C LEU A 51 -9.95 -1.47 5.98
N ASN A 52 -11.26 -1.33 6.04
CA ASN A 52 -12.17 -2.44 6.33
C ASN A 52 -12.90 -2.77 5.05
N ASP A 53 -12.66 -3.96 4.52
CA ASP A 53 -13.28 -4.43 3.28
C ASP A 53 -14.27 -5.53 3.63
N SER A 54 -15.55 -5.21 3.60
CA SER A 54 -16.63 -6.17 3.89
C SER A 54 -16.48 -6.86 5.26
N GLY A 55 -15.97 -6.12 6.25
CA GLY A 55 -15.76 -6.64 7.61
C GLY A 55 -14.37 -7.19 7.88
N GLU A 56 -13.51 -7.29 6.88
CA GLU A 56 -12.13 -7.77 7.02
C GLU A 56 -11.12 -6.62 6.99
N LEU A 57 -10.09 -6.74 7.81
CA LEU A 57 -8.98 -5.79 7.78
C LEU A 57 -8.20 -5.96 6.48
N ASP A 58 -8.05 -4.87 5.75
CA ASP A 58 -7.31 -4.81 4.51
C ASP A 58 -6.22 -3.76 4.63
N THR A 59 -4.96 -4.20 4.64
CA THR A 59 -3.80 -3.33 4.79
C THR A 59 -3.15 -3.11 3.42
N LYS A 60 -3.01 -1.84 3.04
CA LYS A 60 -2.34 -1.46 1.79
C LYS A 60 -1.04 -0.74 2.12
N ILE A 61 0.09 -1.31 1.72
CA ILE A 61 1.38 -0.62 1.84
C ILE A 61 1.49 0.37 0.68
N ILE A 62 1.84 1.61 0.97
CA ILE A 62 2.06 2.64 -0.04
C ILE A 62 3.56 2.91 -0.11
N ALA A 63 4.13 2.86 -1.30
CA ALA A 63 5.57 2.93 -1.48
C ALA A 63 5.96 3.71 -2.73
N VAL A 64 7.23 4.05 -2.81
CA VAL A 64 7.87 4.61 -4.02
C VAL A 64 9.01 3.68 -4.43
N PRO A 65 9.45 3.75 -5.72
CA PRO A 65 10.63 2.99 -6.13
C PRO A 65 11.85 3.42 -5.32
N ALA A 66 12.71 2.46 -4.97
CA ALA A 66 13.96 2.77 -4.29
C ALA A 66 14.93 3.51 -5.21
N ASP A 67 14.86 3.26 -6.52
CA ASP A 67 15.67 3.97 -7.53
C ASP A 67 15.16 5.40 -7.69
N PRO A 68 15.96 6.42 -7.33
CA PRO A 68 15.52 7.81 -7.44
C PRO A 68 15.11 8.23 -8.84
N LYS A 69 15.66 7.59 -9.87
CA LYS A 69 15.34 7.89 -11.27
C LYS A 69 13.93 7.49 -11.66
N LYS A 70 13.33 6.57 -10.91
CA LYS A 70 11.96 6.08 -11.15
C LYS A 70 10.92 6.76 -10.27
N GLN A 71 11.34 7.60 -9.33
CA GLN A 71 10.45 8.29 -8.42
C GLN A 71 9.76 9.46 -9.11
N VAL A 72 8.43 9.50 -9.07
CA VAL A 72 7.63 10.62 -9.60
C VAL A 72 7.24 11.60 -8.52
N ILE A 73 7.38 11.22 -7.25
CA ILE A 73 7.26 12.12 -6.10
C ILE A 73 8.54 12.01 -5.26
N GLN A 74 8.91 13.12 -4.61
CA GLN A 74 10.14 13.21 -3.83
C GLN A 74 9.82 12.99 -2.34
N ALA A 75 9.29 11.82 -2.02
CA ALA A 75 8.94 11.46 -0.65
C ALA A 75 9.46 10.05 -0.35
N THR A 76 10.30 9.93 0.69
CA THR A 76 10.84 8.64 1.14
C THR A 76 10.44 8.33 2.59
N ASP A 77 9.53 9.13 3.15
CA ASP A 77 8.96 8.92 4.48
C ASP A 77 7.51 9.39 4.51
N TYR A 78 6.80 9.03 5.56
CA TYR A 78 5.38 9.36 5.67
C TYR A 78 5.14 10.84 5.87
N GLN A 79 5.96 11.50 6.68
CA GLN A 79 5.77 12.92 6.97
C GLN A 79 5.88 13.76 5.70
N THR A 80 6.87 13.51 4.87
CA THR A 80 7.03 14.20 3.59
C THR A 80 5.85 13.90 2.67
N PHE A 81 5.41 12.65 2.60
CA PHE A 81 4.28 12.27 1.78
C PHE A 81 3.01 12.98 2.21
N THR A 82 2.65 12.89 3.49
CA THR A 82 1.38 13.45 3.98
C THR A 82 1.35 14.98 3.95
N VAL A 83 2.50 15.65 4.10
CA VAL A 83 2.58 17.12 4.12
C VAL A 83 2.71 17.68 2.71
N LYS A 84 3.68 17.20 1.92
CA LYS A 84 3.95 17.77 0.59
C LYS A 84 3.07 17.19 -0.51
N TYR A 85 2.61 15.96 -0.37
CA TYR A 85 1.85 15.25 -1.40
C TYR A 85 0.47 14.85 -0.91
N ASN A 86 -0.17 15.72 -0.13
CA ASN A 86 -1.49 15.49 0.42
C ASN A 86 -2.53 15.16 -0.65
N MET A 87 -2.45 15.81 -1.82
CA MET A 87 -3.37 15.52 -2.93
C MET A 87 -3.18 14.10 -3.46
N ALA A 88 -1.94 13.66 -3.61
CA ALA A 88 -1.65 12.29 -4.04
C ALA A 88 -2.18 11.28 -3.02
N GLN A 89 -2.01 11.56 -1.75
CA GLN A 89 -2.52 10.73 -0.66
C GLN A 89 -4.04 10.60 -0.74
N ARG A 90 -4.75 11.71 -0.97
CA ARG A 90 -6.20 11.71 -1.09
C ARG A 90 -6.69 10.95 -2.33
N ILE A 91 -5.97 11.06 -3.44
CA ILE A 91 -6.30 10.31 -4.66
C ILE A 91 -6.21 8.81 -4.39
N VAL A 92 -5.15 8.35 -3.74
CA VAL A 92 -4.97 6.95 -3.35
C VAL A 92 -6.11 6.50 -2.44
N GLU A 93 -6.39 7.26 -1.41
CA GLU A 93 -7.47 6.95 -0.46
C GLU A 93 -8.82 6.83 -1.16
N ASN A 94 -9.19 7.83 -1.94
CA ASN A 94 -10.47 7.85 -2.64
C ASN A 94 -10.59 6.69 -3.63
N TRP A 95 -9.51 6.36 -4.32
CA TRP A 95 -9.54 5.24 -5.24
C TRP A 95 -9.89 3.94 -4.53
N PHE A 96 -9.20 3.63 -3.41
CA PHE A 96 -9.45 2.41 -2.67
C PHE A 96 -10.82 2.39 -2.00
N LEU A 97 -11.35 3.54 -1.60
CA LEU A 97 -12.68 3.61 -0.98
C LEU A 97 -13.81 3.40 -2.00
N ASN A 98 -13.56 3.60 -3.27
CA ASN A 98 -14.63 3.66 -4.27
C ASN A 98 -14.57 2.56 -5.35
N TYR A 99 -13.44 1.90 -5.55
CA TYR A 99 -13.29 1.01 -6.70
C TYR A 99 -14.20 -0.21 -6.65
N LYS A 100 -14.61 -0.66 -5.47
CA LYS A 100 -15.54 -1.79 -5.32
C LYS A 100 -17.01 -1.36 -5.24
N GLY A 101 -17.28 -0.05 -5.24
CA GLY A 101 -18.62 0.49 -5.10
C GLY A 101 -18.84 1.16 -3.75
N LEU A 102 -19.97 1.83 -3.62
CA LEU A 102 -20.28 2.61 -2.42
C LEU A 102 -20.52 1.71 -1.21
N GLY A 103 -19.92 2.07 -0.08
CA GLY A 103 -20.21 1.47 1.22
C GLY A 103 -19.57 0.12 1.47
N ILE A 104 -18.84 -0.45 0.51
CA ILE A 104 -18.20 -1.76 0.68
C ILE A 104 -16.90 -1.63 1.46
N THR A 105 -16.08 -0.67 1.10
CA THR A 105 -14.79 -0.41 1.74
C THR A 105 -14.88 0.82 2.62
N LYS A 106 -14.43 0.72 3.86
CA LYS A 106 -14.45 1.82 4.82
C LYS A 106 -13.03 2.14 5.26
N LEU A 107 -12.77 3.44 5.47
CA LEU A 107 -11.48 3.90 5.96
C LEU A 107 -11.34 3.61 7.46
N ILE A 108 -10.26 2.92 7.84
CA ILE A 108 -9.85 2.86 9.23
C ILE A 108 -8.90 4.03 9.50
N GLY A 109 -7.90 4.24 8.65
CA GLY A 109 -6.99 5.37 8.77
C GLY A 109 -5.67 5.13 8.09
N TRP A 110 -4.84 6.15 8.14
CA TRP A 110 -3.46 6.10 7.67
C TRP A 110 -2.52 5.83 8.84
N ARG A 111 -1.41 5.14 8.53
CA ARG A 111 -0.30 4.94 9.46
C ARG A 111 0.99 5.28 8.72
N ASN A 112 2.07 5.45 9.46
CA ASN A 112 3.35 5.92 8.91
C ASN A 112 4.16 4.79 8.25
N ASP A 113 5.34 5.15 7.78
CA ASP A 113 6.28 4.23 7.14
C ASP A 113 6.84 3.19 8.13
N ALA A 114 7.04 3.56 9.39
CA ALA A 114 7.48 2.60 10.40
C ALA A 114 6.43 1.51 10.64
N PHE A 115 5.15 1.88 10.65
CA PHE A 115 4.06 0.90 10.72
C PHE A 115 4.07 -0.04 9.52
N ALA A 116 4.32 0.50 8.32
CA ALA A 116 4.42 -0.31 7.09
C ALA A 116 5.51 -1.38 7.24
N MET A 117 6.69 -1.00 7.74
CA MET A 117 7.78 -1.95 7.94
C MET A 117 7.43 -3.03 8.97
N GLN A 118 6.73 -2.66 10.04
CA GLN A 118 6.26 -3.61 11.05
C GLN A 118 5.24 -4.59 10.45
N GLU A 119 4.34 -4.13 9.60
CA GLU A 119 3.37 -4.99 8.93
C GLU A 119 4.05 -5.97 7.99
N ILE A 120 5.04 -5.52 7.23
CA ILE A 120 5.80 -6.41 6.35
C ILE A 120 6.49 -7.51 7.16
N GLU A 121 7.13 -7.17 8.28
CA GLU A 121 7.77 -8.16 9.16
C GLU A 121 6.76 -9.11 9.80
N LYS A 122 5.63 -8.59 10.26
CA LYS A 122 4.57 -9.38 10.90
C LYS A 122 4.06 -10.49 9.98
N TRP A 123 3.87 -10.17 8.71
CA TRP A 123 3.25 -11.08 7.76
C TRP A 123 4.27 -11.87 6.92
N ARG A 124 5.57 -11.69 7.17
CA ARG A 124 6.61 -12.44 6.46
C ARG A 124 6.49 -13.92 6.78
N ILE A 125 6.52 -14.75 5.73
CA ILE A 125 6.50 -16.21 5.89
C ILE A 125 7.89 -16.65 6.35
N PRO A 126 8.02 -17.40 7.46
CA PRO A 126 9.31 -17.93 7.90
C PRO A 126 9.92 -18.85 6.84
N GLN A 127 11.22 -18.74 6.65
CA GLN A 127 11.96 -19.61 5.75
C GLN A 127 12.72 -20.68 6.50
#